data_4111e40480c0ebd3d059f41ff0440bdc
#
_entry.id   4111e40480c0ebd3d059f41ff0440bdc
#
_cell.length_a   1.000
_cell.length_b   1.000
_cell.length_c   1.000
_cell.angle_alpha   90.00
_cell.angle_beta   90.00
_cell.angle_gamma   90.00
#
_symmetry.space_group_name_H-M   'P 1'
#
loop_
_entity.id
_entity.type
_entity.pdbx_description
1 polymer ?
#
loop_
_entity_poly.entity_id
_entity_poly.type
_entity_poly.pdbx_seq_one_letter_code
_entity_poly.pdbx_strand_id
1 'polypeptide(L)'
;MVETWQPVKSFPDYEVSNLGHFREKATGKAVKVYKGWYVHLMRNGILYARSAAKLVAQVYVPNPDPKNKKRVERYNGRFTDIRAENLYWANWAERDCPDEDNPIKQAQKKIIDKKYAVIGTSLKDGHEIHFESTQAAGRAGFTFQCVSRCCRGESKTHKGYIWRKAKKDNDTDS
;
A
#
# COMPACT_ATOMS: atom_id res chain seq x y z
N MET A 1 16.41 -4.01 -4.57
CA MET A 1 16.43 -5.02 -3.48
C MET A 1 16.91 -6.33 -4.06
N VAL A 2 17.90 -6.98 -3.45
CA VAL A 2 18.42 -8.26 -3.93
C VAL A 2 17.49 -9.38 -3.48
N GLU A 3 17.16 -10.31 -4.38
CA GLU A 3 16.36 -11.48 -4.06
C GLU A 3 17.18 -12.51 -3.29
N THR A 4 16.67 -12.95 -2.16
CA THR A 4 17.29 -13.96 -1.30
C THR A 4 16.35 -15.14 -1.12
N TRP A 5 16.88 -16.37 -1.07
CA TRP A 5 16.13 -17.60 -0.99
C TRP A 5 16.41 -18.32 0.32
N GLN A 6 15.38 -18.85 0.95
CA GLN A 6 15.44 -19.60 2.20
C GLN A 6 14.50 -20.81 2.17
N PRO A 7 14.86 -21.92 2.82
CA PRO A 7 14.03 -23.10 2.86
C PRO A 7 12.72 -22.84 3.64
N VAL A 8 11.63 -23.41 3.14
CA VAL A 8 10.33 -23.38 3.82
C VAL A 8 10.34 -24.40 4.94
N LYS A 9 10.30 -23.98 6.22
CA LYS A 9 10.42 -24.87 7.41
C LYS A 9 9.49 -26.10 7.37
N SER A 10 8.26 -25.93 6.91
CA SER A 10 7.26 -27.01 6.85
C SER A 10 7.37 -27.88 5.59
N PHE A 11 8.11 -27.42 4.58
CA PHE A 11 8.29 -28.08 3.28
C PHE A 11 9.74 -27.92 2.84
N PRO A 12 10.68 -28.73 3.39
CA PRO A 12 12.13 -28.54 3.21
C PRO A 12 12.61 -28.71 1.78
N ASP A 13 11.82 -29.35 0.92
CA ASP A 13 12.11 -29.51 -0.51
C ASP A 13 11.83 -28.25 -1.33
N TYR A 14 11.30 -27.21 -0.69
CA TYR A 14 10.97 -25.95 -1.33
C TYR A 14 11.67 -24.78 -0.66
N GLU A 15 11.97 -23.79 -1.48
CA GLU A 15 12.50 -22.48 -1.04
C GLU A 15 11.52 -21.37 -1.37
N VAL A 16 11.55 -20.33 -0.56
CA VAL A 16 10.79 -19.11 -0.76
C VAL A 16 11.74 -17.92 -0.77
N SER A 17 11.44 -16.92 -1.59
CA SER A 17 12.21 -15.68 -1.62
C SER A 17 11.58 -14.57 -0.80
N ASN A 18 12.38 -13.57 -0.41
CA ASN A 18 11.92 -12.33 0.20
C ASN A 18 10.97 -11.52 -0.70
N LEU A 19 10.95 -11.80 -2.01
CA LEU A 19 10.03 -11.20 -2.97
C LEU A 19 8.71 -11.99 -3.14
N GLY A 20 8.57 -13.13 -2.45
CA GLY A 20 7.36 -13.96 -2.50
C GLY A 20 7.32 -14.99 -3.62
N HIS A 21 8.46 -15.28 -4.25
CA HIS A 21 8.59 -16.37 -5.21
C HIS A 21 8.85 -17.69 -4.50
N PHE A 22 8.42 -18.80 -5.13
CA PHE A 22 8.61 -20.16 -4.63
C PHE A 22 9.28 -21.02 -5.68
N ARG A 23 10.17 -21.93 -5.26
CA ARG A 23 10.82 -22.91 -6.14
C ARG A 23 11.09 -24.23 -5.44
N GLU A 24 11.20 -25.28 -6.20
CA GLU A 24 11.75 -26.56 -5.74
C GLU A 24 13.26 -26.40 -5.49
N LYS A 25 13.73 -26.84 -4.34
CA LYS A 25 15.14 -26.69 -3.95
C LYS A 25 16.07 -27.53 -4.84
N ALA A 26 15.67 -28.76 -5.19
CA ALA A 26 16.50 -29.67 -5.97
C ALA A 26 16.66 -29.27 -7.43
N THR A 27 15.60 -28.76 -8.05
CA THR A 27 15.54 -28.50 -9.50
C THR A 27 15.61 -27.01 -9.84
N GLY A 28 15.40 -26.12 -8.86
CA GLY A 28 15.23 -24.70 -9.09
C GLY A 28 13.92 -24.33 -9.80
N LYS A 29 13.05 -25.31 -10.07
CA LYS A 29 11.81 -25.11 -10.80
C LYS A 29 10.86 -24.19 -10.03
N ALA A 30 10.39 -23.13 -10.70
CA ALA A 30 9.45 -22.19 -10.09
C ALA A 30 8.11 -22.84 -9.77
N VAL A 31 7.56 -22.54 -8.59
CA VAL A 31 6.25 -22.99 -8.15
C VAL A 31 5.28 -21.81 -8.21
N LYS A 32 4.15 -22.02 -8.89
CA LYS A 32 3.15 -20.99 -9.13
C LYS A 32 2.40 -20.63 -7.85
N VAL A 33 2.33 -19.33 -7.57
CA VAL A 33 1.43 -18.76 -6.56
C VAL A 33 0.10 -18.41 -7.21
N TYR A 34 -0.99 -18.92 -6.69
CA TYR A 34 -2.34 -18.73 -7.24
C TYR A 34 -2.98 -17.49 -6.63
N LYS A 35 -3.28 -16.51 -7.47
CA LYS A 35 -3.96 -15.24 -7.11
C LYS A 35 -3.30 -14.49 -5.92
N GLY A 36 -2.00 -14.70 -5.68
CA GLY A 36 -1.30 -14.14 -4.53
C GLY A 36 -1.72 -14.69 -3.15
N TRP A 37 -2.54 -15.75 -3.12
CA TRP A 37 -3.11 -16.26 -1.88
C TRP A 37 -2.43 -17.52 -1.38
N TYR A 38 -2.30 -18.52 -2.24
CA TYR A 38 -1.78 -19.82 -1.84
C TYR A 38 -0.88 -20.43 -2.90
N VAL A 39 -0.02 -21.29 -2.42
CA VAL A 39 0.88 -22.13 -3.18
C VAL A 39 0.56 -23.59 -2.89
N HIS A 40 0.67 -24.43 -3.91
CA HIS A 40 0.54 -25.86 -3.76
C HIS A 40 1.93 -26.48 -3.60
N LEU A 41 2.17 -27.12 -2.46
CA LEU A 41 3.43 -27.77 -2.13
C LEU A 41 3.17 -29.24 -1.81
N MET A 42 4.05 -30.11 -2.30
CA MET A 42 3.96 -31.54 -2.06
C MET A 42 4.85 -31.95 -0.87
N ARG A 43 4.36 -32.83 -0.02
CA ARG A 43 5.14 -33.45 1.03
C ARG A 43 4.66 -34.90 1.25
N ASN A 44 5.59 -35.86 1.21
CA ASN A 44 5.28 -37.29 1.35
C ASN A 44 4.19 -37.78 0.36
N GLY A 45 4.24 -37.31 -0.88
CA GLY A 45 3.25 -37.65 -1.91
C GLY A 45 1.89 -36.96 -1.79
N ILE A 46 1.68 -36.13 -0.78
CA ILE A 46 0.42 -35.42 -0.54
C ILE A 46 0.58 -33.94 -0.92
N LEU A 47 -0.39 -33.42 -1.68
CA LEU A 47 -0.45 -32.02 -2.11
C LEU A 47 -1.14 -31.16 -1.06
N TYR A 48 -0.48 -30.10 -0.63
CA TYR A 48 -1.00 -29.16 0.35
C TYR A 48 -1.16 -27.77 -0.26
N ALA A 49 -2.35 -27.17 -0.12
CA ALA A 49 -2.55 -25.76 -0.36
C ALA A 49 -2.16 -24.97 0.91
N ARG A 50 -1.26 -24.01 0.79
CA ARG A 50 -0.76 -23.19 1.90
C ARG A 50 -0.81 -21.71 1.55
N SER A 51 -1.07 -20.87 2.54
CA SER A 51 -1.02 -19.42 2.35
C SER A 51 0.40 -18.98 2.02
N ALA A 52 0.59 -18.46 0.81
CA ALA A 52 1.89 -17.99 0.33
C ALA A 52 2.46 -16.88 1.24
N ALA A 53 1.65 -15.88 1.58
CA ALA A 53 2.06 -14.80 2.49
C ALA A 53 2.51 -15.31 3.85
N LYS A 54 1.80 -16.33 4.41
CA LYS A 54 2.16 -16.91 5.70
C LYS A 54 3.50 -17.64 5.66
N LEU A 55 3.79 -18.35 4.57
CA LEU A 55 5.08 -19.01 4.39
C LEU A 55 6.23 -18.02 4.24
N VAL A 56 6.04 -16.93 3.47
CA VAL A 56 7.02 -15.84 3.37
C VAL A 56 7.27 -15.22 4.75
N ALA A 57 6.19 -14.87 5.49
CA ALA A 57 6.30 -14.25 6.80
C ALA A 57 6.99 -15.17 7.83
N GLN A 58 6.73 -16.48 7.79
CA GLN A 58 7.38 -17.44 8.69
C GLN A 58 8.91 -17.50 8.52
N VAL A 59 9.40 -17.14 7.35
CA VAL A 59 10.82 -17.21 7.02
C VAL A 59 11.51 -15.86 7.20
N TYR A 60 10.87 -14.79 6.78
CA TYR A 60 11.51 -13.46 6.65
C TYR A 60 11.03 -12.40 7.64
N VAL A 61 9.84 -12.59 8.24
CA VAL A 61 9.26 -11.58 9.12
C VAL A 61 9.29 -12.09 10.57
N PRO A 62 10.09 -11.46 11.45
CA PRO A 62 10.09 -11.82 12.87
C PRO A 62 8.69 -11.67 13.46
N ASN A 63 8.23 -12.69 14.19
CA ASN A 63 6.97 -12.62 14.92
C ASN A 63 7.24 -12.21 16.37
N PRO A 64 6.85 -11.00 16.80
CA PRO A 64 7.13 -10.52 18.16
C PRO A 64 6.31 -11.22 19.24
N ASP A 65 5.17 -11.80 18.85
CA ASP A 65 4.27 -12.52 19.78
C ASP A 65 3.62 -13.72 19.07
N PRO A 66 4.32 -14.88 18.97
CA PRO A 66 3.78 -16.06 18.27
C PRO A 66 2.54 -16.68 18.91
N LYS A 67 2.28 -16.39 20.19
CA LYS A 67 1.08 -16.89 20.89
C LYS A 67 -0.18 -16.19 20.44
N ASN A 68 -0.13 -14.89 20.29
CA ASN A 68 -1.29 -14.06 19.97
C ASN A 68 -1.33 -13.65 18.48
N LYS A 69 -0.18 -13.35 17.88
CA LYS A 69 -0.08 -12.92 16.46
C LYS A 69 0.11 -14.12 15.55
N LYS A 70 -0.99 -14.70 15.08
CA LYS A 70 -1.02 -15.91 14.23
C LYS A 70 -1.42 -15.64 12.79
N ARG A 71 -1.86 -14.42 12.51
CA ARG A 71 -2.33 -13.96 11.22
C ARG A 71 -1.27 -13.11 10.54
N VAL A 72 -1.22 -13.15 9.21
CA VAL A 72 -0.31 -12.32 8.41
C VAL A 72 -1.15 -11.33 7.61
N GLU A 73 -0.85 -10.07 7.75
CA GLU A 73 -1.48 -8.97 7.03
C GLU A 73 -0.46 -8.23 6.15
N ARG A 74 -0.96 -7.32 5.35
CA ARG A 74 -0.18 -6.56 4.36
C ARG A 74 -0.29 -5.09 4.63
N TYR A 75 0.84 -4.40 4.73
CA TYR A 75 0.88 -2.97 4.97
C TYR A 75 0.11 -2.15 3.91
N ASN A 76 0.18 -2.55 2.64
CA ASN A 76 -0.48 -1.83 1.54
C ASN A 76 -1.90 -2.33 1.23
N GLY A 77 -2.41 -3.33 1.95
CA GLY A 77 -3.73 -3.93 1.74
C GLY A 77 -3.90 -4.71 0.43
N ARG A 78 -2.85 -4.85 -0.41
CA ARG A 78 -2.92 -5.59 -1.67
C ARG A 78 -2.62 -7.07 -1.46
N PHE A 79 -3.62 -7.91 -1.66
CA PHE A 79 -3.52 -9.37 -1.44
C PHE A 79 -2.48 -10.07 -2.32
N THR A 80 -2.19 -9.53 -3.49
CA THR A 80 -1.22 -10.09 -4.43
C THR A 80 0.23 -9.75 -4.10
N ASP A 81 0.46 -8.74 -3.26
CA ASP A 81 1.79 -8.30 -2.86
C ASP A 81 2.22 -9.02 -1.58
N ILE A 82 2.93 -10.13 -1.77
CA ILE A 82 3.40 -11.00 -0.69
C ILE A 82 4.90 -10.87 -0.41
N ARG A 83 5.51 -9.77 -0.83
CA ARG A 83 6.91 -9.47 -0.48
C ARG A 83 7.06 -9.31 1.02
N ALA A 84 8.17 -9.81 1.58
CA ALA A 84 8.42 -9.83 3.02
C ALA A 84 8.28 -8.44 3.67
N GLU A 85 8.77 -7.40 3.02
CA GLU A 85 8.70 -6.01 3.49
C GLU A 85 7.26 -5.47 3.63
N ASN A 86 6.31 -6.08 2.90
CA ASN A 86 4.90 -5.71 2.93
C ASN A 86 4.07 -6.54 3.91
N LEU A 87 4.69 -7.49 4.61
CA LEU A 87 4.00 -8.41 5.51
C LEU A 87 4.27 -8.09 6.97
N TYR A 88 3.27 -8.28 7.82
CA TYR A 88 3.42 -8.21 9.27
C TYR A 88 2.53 -9.22 9.97
N TRP A 89 2.91 -9.57 11.21
CA TRP A 89 2.12 -10.46 12.05
C TRP A 89 1.09 -9.66 12.85
N ALA A 90 -0.18 -10.10 12.79
CA ALA A 90 -1.31 -9.48 13.47
C ALA A 90 -2.09 -10.50 14.33
N ASN A 91 -2.81 -9.99 15.32
CA ASN A 91 -3.83 -10.75 16.02
C ASN A 91 -5.21 -10.60 15.33
N TRP A 92 -6.25 -11.26 15.85
CA TRP A 92 -7.59 -11.20 15.25
C TRP A 92 -8.30 -9.85 15.51
N ALA A 93 -7.90 -9.12 16.55
CA ALA A 93 -8.46 -7.82 16.91
C ALA A 93 -7.78 -6.67 16.15
N GLU A 94 -6.50 -6.83 15.81
CA GLU A 94 -5.73 -5.85 15.03
C GLU A 94 -6.01 -6.03 13.54
N ARG A 95 -7.13 -5.52 13.06
CA ARG A 95 -7.43 -5.48 11.62
C ARG A 95 -6.64 -4.41 10.89
N ASP A 96 -6.20 -3.40 11.63
CA ASP A 96 -5.44 -2.27 11.10
C ASP A 96 -4.04 -2.29 11.70
N CYS A 97 -3.01 -2.21 10.84
CA CYS A 97 -1.66 -1.95 11.28
C CYS A 97 -1.64 -0.62 12.04
N PRO A 98 -1.06 -0.55 13.24
CA PRO A 98 -0.82 0.74 13.89
C PRO A 98 -0.15 1.69 12.91
N ASP A 99 -0.72 2.87 12.71
CA ASP A 99 -0.25 3.83 11.68
C ASP A 99 1.20 4.25 11.91
N GLU A 100 1.68 4.16 13.16
CA GLU A 100 3.02 4.55 13.58
C GLU A 100 4.10 3.60 13.07
N ASP A 101 3.80 2.30 12.94
CA ASP A 101 4.77 1.26 12.53
C ASP A 101 4.69 0.90 11.03
N ASN A 102 3.82 1.57 10.26
CA ASN A 102 3.63 1.26 8.86
C ASN A 102 4.55 2.08 7.94
N PRO A 103 5.68 1.53 7.45
CA PRO A 103 6.61 2.27 6.60
C PRO A 103 5.96 2.74 5.30
N ILE A 104 4.96 2.00 4.79
CA ILE A 104 4.26 2.37 3.55
C ILE A 104 3.26 3.49 3.83
N LYS A 105 2.53 3.44 4.96
CA LYS A 105 1.65 4.55 5.38
C LYS A 105 2.48 5.79 5.72
N GLN A 106 3.64 5.64 6.36
CA GLN A 106 4.56 6.75 6.59
C GLN A 106 5.08 7.36 5.28
N ALA A 107 5.47 6.53 4.31
CA ALA A 107 5.87 6.99 2.98
C ALA A 107 4.70 7.63 2.23
N GLN A 108 3.50 7.05 2.32
CA GLN A 108 2.28 7.63 1.75
C GLN A 108 1.86 8.91 2.48
N LYS A 109 2.03 8.99 3.80
CA LYS A 109 1.81 10.23 4.56
C LYS A 109 2.75 11.34 4.10
N LYS A 110 4.04 11.03 3.86
CA LYS A 110 4.99 11.96 3.23
C LYS A 110 4.59 12.38 1.81
N ILE A 111 3.89 11.51 1.07
CA ILE A 111 3.37 11.83 -0.28
C ILE A 111 2.04 12.60 -0.17
N ILE A 112 1.20 12.28 0.82
CA ILE A 112 -0.08 12.95 1.08
C ILE A 112 0.15 14.34 1.69
N ASP A 113 1.23 14.56 2.43
CA ASP A 113 1.66 15.88 2.91
C ASP A 113 2.12 16.81 1.76
N LYS A 114 2.21 16.32 0.53
CA LYS A 114 2.12 17.13 -0.69
C LYS A 114 0.67 17.49 -1.07
N LYS A 115 -0.23 17.63 -0.10
CA LYS A 115 -1.51 18.26 -0.33
C LYS A 115 -1.24 19.70 -0.77
N TYR A 116 -1.58 19.99 -2.01
CA TYR A 116 -1.53 21.37 -2.48
C TYR A 116 -2.82 22.08 -2.07
N ALA A 117 -2.69 23.26 -1.53
CA ALA A 117 -3.81 24.15 -1.35
C ALA A 117 -4.43 24.49 -2.71
N VAL A 118 -5.73 24.68 -2.72
CA VAL A 118 -6.48 25.01 -3.93
C VAL A 118 -7.22 26.32 -3.75
N ILE A 119 -7.30 27.07 -4.82
CA ILE A 119 -8.00 28.35 -4.89
C ILE A 119 -9.11 28.22 -5.92
N GLY A 120 -10.33 28.53 -5.53
CA GLY A 120 -11.48 28.63 -6.40
C GLY A 120 -11.83 30.09 -6.64
N THR A 121 -11.82 30.53 -7.90
CA THR A 121 -12.21 31.89 -8.29
C THR A 121 -13.62 31.87 -8.87
N SER A 122 -14.54 32.60 -8.28
CA SER A 122 -15.94 32.67 -8.72
C SER A 122 -16.05 33.31 -10.09
N LEU A 123 -16.86 32.72 -10.96
CA LEU A 123 -17.16 33.28 -12.30
C LEU A 123 -18.12 34.45 -12.27
N LYS A 124 -18.84 34.66 -11.16
CA LYS A 124 -19.84 35.76 -11.07
C LYS A 124 -19.23 37.08 -10.68
N ASP A 125 -18.35 37.10 -9.69
CA ASP A 125 -17.85 38.28 -9.02
C ASP A 125 -16.33 38.31 -8.82
N GLY A 126 -15.63 37.23 -9.28
CA GLY A 126 -14.19 37.12 -9.14
C GLY A 126 -13.72 36.81 -7.72
N HIS A 127 -14.65 36.60 -6.77
CA HIS A 127 -14.29 36.26 -5.37
C HIS A 127 -13.46 34.98 -5.31
N GLU A 128 -12.41 34.98 -4.50
CA GLU A 128 -11.55 33.84 -4.29
C GLU A 128 -11.86 33.11 -2.97
N ILE A 129 -11.95 31.81 -3.02
CA ILE A 129 -12.06 30.90 -1.87
C ILE A 129 -10.82 30.05 -1.79
N HIS A 130 -10.26 29.91 -0.60
CA HIS A 130 -9.02 29.20 -0.37
C HIS A 130 -9.26 27.95 0.49
N PHE A 131 -8.70 26.83 0.07
CA PHE A 131 -8.73 25.57 0.82
C PHE A 131 -7.33 24.97 0.89
N GLU A 132 -6.97 24.44 2.04
CA GLU A 132 -5.70 23.75 2.29
C GLU A 132 -5.52 22.46 1.46
N SER A 133 -6.61 21.92 0.91
CA SER A 133 -6.59 20.75 0.03
C SER A 133 -7.89 20.62 -0.75
N THR A 134 -7.87 19.79 -1.82
CA THR A 134 -9.09 19.41 -2.56
C THR A 134 -10.12 18.71 -1.68
N GLN A 135 -9.69 17.98 -0.63
CA GLN A 135 -10.57 17.32 0.33
C GLN A 135 -11.24 18.34 1.27
N ALA A 136 -10.52 19.40 1.66
CA ALA A 136 -11.11 20.49 2.43
C ALA A 136 -12.22 21.21 1.63
N ALA A 137 -12.00 21.46 0.34
CA ALA A 137 -13.02 21.94 -0.56
C ALA A 137 -14.23 20.97 -0.64
N GLY A 138 -13.96 19.64 -0.60
CA GLY A 138 -15.00 18.61 -0.55
C GLY A 138 -15.89 18.73 0.69
N ARG A 139 -15.32 18.97 1.86
CA ARG A 139 -16.06 19.20 3.11
C ARG A 139 -16.90 20.49 3.08
N ALA A 140 -16.47 21.47 2.32
CA ALA A 140 -17.19 22.72 2.09
C ALA A 140 -18.30 22.62 1.02
N GLY A 141 -18.62 21.39 0.56
CA GLY A 141 -19.73 21.13 -0.37
C GLY A 141 -19.35 21.05 -1.85
N PHE A 142 -18.06 21.12 -2.20
CA PHE A 142 -17.59 20.88 -3.55
C PHE A 142 -17.22 19.39 -3.74
N THR A 143 -17.29 18.90 -4.99
CA THR A 143 -16.84 17.52 -5.28
C THR A 143 -15.33 17.50 -5.45
N PHE A 144 -14.60 16.92 -4.50
CA PHE A 144 -13.13 16.92 -4.49
C PHE A 144 -12.49 16.37 -5.79
N GLN A 145 -13.13 15.37 -6.43
CA GLN A 145 -12.69 14.83 -7.71
C GLN A 145 -12.81 15.87 -8.83
N CYS A 146 -13.89 16.64 -8.86
CA CYS A 146 -14.10 17.68 -9.86
C CYS A 146 -13.13 18.85 -9.65
N VAL A 147 -12.92 19.29 -8.39
CA VAL A 147 -11.90 20.28 -8.04
C VAL A 147 -10.51 19.82 -8.50
N SER A 148 -10.16 18.58 -8.24
CA SER A 148 -8.88 17.99 -8.68
C SER A 148 -8.74 17.97 -10.20
N ARG A 149 -9.81 17.64 -10.94
CA ARG A 149 -9.83 17.66 -12.42
C ARG A 149 -9.66 19.07 -12.98
N CYS A 150 -10.31 20.04 -12.37
CA CYS A 150 -10.12 21.46 -12.75
C CYS A 150 -8.65 21.89 -12.53
N CYS A 151 -8.06 21.55 -11.38
CA CYS A 151 -6.66 21.87 -11.08
C CYS A 151 -5.63 21.20 -12.00
N ARG A 152 -6.02 20.13 -12.71
CA ARG A 152 -5.20 19.45 -13.74
C ARG A 152 -5.47 19.93 -15.15
N GLY A 153 -6.45 20.83 -15.34
CA GLY A 153 -6.87 21.31 -16.65
C GLY A 153 -7.82 20.37 -17.43
N GLU A 154 -8.27 19.28 -16.80
CA GLU A 154 -9.20 18.30 -17.42
C GLU A 154 -10.64 18.81 -17.44
N SER A 155 -10.96 19.83 -16.65
CA SER A 155 -12.26 20.50 -16.61
C SER A 155 -12.06 22.00 -16.40
N LYS A 156 -12.84 22.82 -17.09
CA LYS A 156 -12.70 24.29 -17.02
C LYS A 156 -13.22 24.84 -15.69
N THR A 157 -14.35 24.33 -15.19
CA THR A 157 -15.03 24.89 -14.01
C THR A 157 -15.74 23.81 -13.20
N HIS A 158 -16.01 24.10 -11.92
CA HIS A 158 -16.88 23.29 -11.07
C HIS A 158 -17.69 24.19 -10.14
N LYS A 159 -19.03 24.03 -10.13
CA LYS A 159 -19.99 24.83 -9.33
C LYS A 159 -19.78 26.33 -9.42
N GLY A 160 -19.52 26.84 -10.63
CA GLY A 160 -19.36 28.29 -10.87
C GLY A 160 -18.00 28.86 -10.48
N TYR A 161 -17.01 28.00 -10.22
CA TYR A 161 -15.64 28.40 -9.89
C TYR A 161 -14.63 27.81 -10.87
N ILE A 162 -13.58 28.58 -11.17
CA ILE A 162 -12.35 28.13 -11.78
C ILE A 162 -11.40 27.73 -10.67
N TRP A 163 -10.82 26.54 -10.74
CA TRP A 163 -9.94 26.00 -9.70
C TRP A 163 -8.49 25.91 -10.15
N ARG A 164 -7.58 26.37 -9.30
CA ARG A 164 -6.14 26.29 -9.52
C ARG A 164 -5.43 25.81 -8.25
N LYS A 165 -4.24 25.25 -8.42
CA LYS A 165 -3.34 24.98 -7.29
C LYS A 165 -2.80 26.31 -6.75
N ALA A 166 -2.81 26.48 -5.44
CA ALA A 166 -2.07 27.57 -4.83
C ALA A 166 -0.57 27.33 -5.05
N LYS A 167 0.16 28.35 -5.46
CA LYS A 167 1.63 28.28 -5.43
C LYS A 167 2.07 28.16 -3.97
N LYS A 168 3.01 27.28 -3.65
CA LYS A 168 3.73 27.38 -2.39
C LYS A 168 4.64 28.59 -2.53
N ASP A 169 4.43 29.58 -1.69
CA ASP A 169 5.43 30.62 -1.47
C ASP A 169 6.59 29.98 -0.69
N ASN A 170 7.52 29.39 -1.43
CA ASN A 170 8.83 28.99 -0.97
C ASN A 170 9.82 29.39 -2.06
N ASP A 171 10.03 30.67 -2.20
CA ASP A 171 11.25 31.25 -2.72
C ASP A 171 11.35 32.65 -2.11
N THR A 172 11.78 32.72 -0.85
CA THR A 172 12.56 33.87 -0.39
C THR A 172 13.99 33.42 -0.46
N ASP A 173 14.54 33.72 -1.61
CA ASP A 173 15.97 33.76 -1.88
C ASP A 173 16.61 34.83 -0.97
N SER A 174 17.72 34.48 -0.35
CA SER A 174 18.87 35.34 -0.11
C SER A 174 20.12 34.52 0.06
#